data_865557cec7595cb2819c610ab378b86b
#
_entry.id   865557cec7595cb2819c610ab378b86b
#
_cell.length_a   1.000
_cell.length_b   1.000
_cell.length_c   1.000
_cell.angle_alpha   90.00
_cell.angle_beta   90.00
_cell.angle_gamma   90.00
#
_symmetry.space_group_name_H-M   'P 1'
#
loop_
_entity.id
_entity.type
_entity.pdbx_description
1 polymer ?
#
loop_
_entity_poly.entity_id
_entity_poly.type
_entity_poly.pdbx_seq_one_letter_code
_entity_poly.pdbx_strand_id
1 'polypeptide(L)'
;MRALEFEWGRWLIAAQDWREDQRNDRGRRRRMIKPRRIGHATYETPDLQRMIDYYTQVMGLVLAEREKDRAFLVTQIGQLAIQLNKADTERCAMLSFEVAPESDFGALARELSEHGIASELRNDSVPGIGQVLTFKDNKGTTIALFKEWSYLGKHLLHLGTGPLKLGHIAWVVEDPQKTAEFYEKVLGFKVSDWIDDFFVFMRCNSDHHTVNFIRGTGNKMHHMAFELKDFIHLQNSCDLFGQRKIPIIWGPLRHGPGHNIATYHRNPDDQVIEYFCELDKMLDEELGYFEPRPWHQDTPQRPKTWVAGKTNVWGPPPTPEFHRGRESQSPFPAKDSH
;
A
#
# COMPACT_ATOMS: atom_id res chain seq x y z
N MET A 1 16.45 46.29 1.46
CA MET A 1 17.48 45.26 1.53
C MET A 1 17.68 44.84 2.99
N ARG A 2 16.74 44.13 3.57
CA ARG A 2 16.84 43.42 4.88
C ARG A 2 15.63 42.51 5.00
N ALA A 3 15.69 41.28 4.47
CA ALA A 3 14.73 40.21 4.77
C ALA A 3 15.03 38.89 4.00
N LEU A 4 16.26 38.43 3.94
CA LEU A 4 16.59 37.13 3.30
C LEU A 4 17.60 36.29 4.09
N GLU A 5 17.95 36.62 5.33
CA GLU A 5 18.96 35.86 6.08
C GLU A 5 18.42 34.92 7.16
N PHE A 6 17.10 34.76 7.32
CA PHE A 6 16.55 34.03 8.48
C PHE A 6 16.09 32.59 8.20
N GLU A 7 16.10 32.10 6.97
CA GLU A 7 15.59 30.73 6.68
C GLU A 7 16.66 29.63 6.52
N TRP A 8 17.89 29.97 6.21
CA TRP A 8 18.95 28.97 5.96
C TRP A 8 19.41 28.21 7.21
N GLY A 9 19.30 28.77 8.39
CA GLY A 9 19.71 28.12 9.64
C GLY A 9 18.85 26.95 10.08
N ARG A 10 17.55 26.97 9.79
CA ARG A 10 16.60 25.87 10.14
C ARG A 10 16.76 24.66 9.24
N TRP A 11 17.12 24.85 7.99
CA TRP A 11 17.34 23.76 7.02
C TRP A 11 18.60 22.97 7.28
N LEU A 12 19.65 23.60 7.78
CA LEU A 12 20.90 22.93 8.13
C LEU A 12 20.76 22.03 9.37
N ILE A 13 19.94 22.41 10.33
CA ILE A 13 19.71 21.62 11.56
C ILE A 13 18.89 20.37 11.22
N ALA A 14 17.82 20.47 10.43
CA ALA A 14 17.02 19.32 10.02
C ALA A 14 17.81 18.32 9.13
N ALA A 15 18.73 18.82 8.31
CA ALA A 15 19.60 17.98 7.49
C ALA A 15 20.72 17.30 8.30
N GLN A 16 21.14 17.89 9.41
CA GLN A 16 22.11 17.29 10.34
C GLN A 16 21.47 16.18 11.18
N ASP A 17 20.27 16.40 11.74
CA ASP A 17 19.53 15.39 12.50
C ASP A 17 19.23 14.15 11.63
N TRP A 18 18.86 14.37 10.36
CA TRP A 18 18.62 13.25 9.43
C TRP A 18 19.91 12.45 9.12
N ARG A 19 21.08 13.12 9.00
CA ARG A 19 22.36 12.45 8.74
C ARG A 19 22.92 11.76 9.99
N GLU A 20 22.58 12.21 11.18
CA GLU A 20 22.96 11.55 12.44
C GLU A 20 22.12 10.29 12.68
N ASP A 21 20.83 10.31 12.34
CA ASP A 21 19.95 9.14 12.42
C ASP A 21 20.40 8.04 11.44
N GLN A 22 20.81 8.40 10.21
CA GLN A 22 21.37 7.45 9.23
C GLN A 22 22.74 6.89 9.63
N ARG A 23 23.57 7.65 10.38
CA ARG A 23 24.87 7.15 10.89
C ARG A 23 24.69 6.20 12.07
N ASN A 24 23.67 6.39 12.91
CA ASN A 24 23.32 5.48 13.98
C ASN A 24 22.75 4.13 13.47
N ASP A 25 22.25 4.08 12.24
CA ASP A 25 21.73 2.85 11.63
C ASP A 25 22.85 1.84 11.25
N ARG A 26 24.12 2.27 11.14
CA ARG A 26 25.28 1.37 10.85
C ARG A 26 25.64 0.44 12.00
N GLY A 27 25.14 0.69 13.20
CA GLY A 27 25.30 -0.15 14.39
C GLY A 27 24.05 -0.96 14.76
N ARG A 28 22.92 -0.76 14.08
CA ARG A 28 21.70 -1.53 14.33
C ARG A 28 21.85 -2.96 13.81
N ARG A 29 21.46 -3.92 14.63
CA ARG A 29 21.37 -5.35 14.29
C ARG A 29 20.87 -5.53 12.87
N ARG A 30 21.57 -6.34 12.08
CA ARG A 30 21.26 -6.69 10.70
C ARG A 30 19.78 -7.08 10.61
N ARG A 31 18.96 -6.22 10.01
CA ARG A 31 17.53 -6.48 9.83
C ARG A 31 17.37 -7.82 9.13
N MET A 32 16.70 -8.78 9.77
CA MET A 32 16.58 -10.13 9.21
C MET A 32 15.48 -10.22 8.17
N ILE A 33 14.34 -9.61 8.42
CA ILE A 33 13.26 -9.52 7.44
C ILE A 33 13.61 -8.41 6.43
N LYS A 34 13.70 -8.80 5.17
CA LYS A 34 14.00 -7.91 4.05
C LYS A 34 12.88 -8.01 3.01
N PRO A 35 11.75 -7.35 3.24
CA PRO A 35 10.67 -7.35 2.27
C PRO A 35 11.14 -6.64 0.99
N ARG A 36 10.77 -7.21 -0.15
CA ARG A 36 11.13 -6.72 -1.49
C ARG A 36 9.97 -6.04 -2.18
N ARG A 37 8.77 -6.55 -1.95
CA ARG A 37 7.53 -6.01 -2.49
C ARG A 37 6.33 -6.63 -1.79
N ILE A 38 5.18 -5.98 -1.97
CA ILE A 38 3.89 -6.59 -1.67
C ILE A 38 3.66 -7.78 -2.61
N GLY A 39 3.15 -8.88 -2.09
CA GLY A 39 2.79 -10.06 -2.86
C GLY A 39 1.32 -10.04 -3.24
N HIS A 40 0.50 -10.70 -2.42
CA HIS A 40 -0.95 -10.74 -2.59
C HIS A 40 -1.67 -10.39 -1.29
N ALA A 41 -2.93 -9.99 -1.41
CA ALA A 41 -3.83 -9.86 -0.27
C ALA A 41 -4.84 -11.00 -0.25
N THR A 42 -5.19 -11.47 0.95
CA THR A 42 -6.35 -12.35 1.14
C THR A 42 -7.51 -11.52 1.63
N TYR A 43 -8.58 -11.57 0.86
CA TYR A 43 -9.81 -10.84 1.11
C TYR A 43 -10.94 -11.80 1.44
N GLU A 44 -11.64 -11.57 2.56
CA GLU A 44 -12.85 -12.30 2.96
C GLU A 44 -14.08 -11.61 2.41
N THR A 45 -15.05 -12.38 1.92
CA THR A 45 -16.28 -11.87 1.29
C THR A 45 -17.46 -12.79 1.54
N PRO A 46 -18.67 -12.25 1.77
CA PRO A 46 -19.86 -13.08 1.87
C PRO A 46 -20.34 -13.62 0.51
N ASP A 47 -19.97 -12.96 -0.60
CA ASP A 47 -20.36 -13.37 -1.95
C ASP A 47 -19.14 -13.59 -2.84
N LEU A 48 -18.58 -14.79 -2.76
CA LEU A 48 -17.38 -15.17 -3.50
C LEU A 48 -17.56 -15.03 -5.03
N GLN A 49 -18.72 -15.39 -5.58
CA GLN A 49 -18.93 -15.32 -7.02
C GLN A 49 -18.98 -13.86 -7.52
N ARG A 50 -19.72 -13.01 -6.82
CA ARG A 50 -19.82 -11.58 -7.14
C ARG A 50 -18.46 -10.89 -7.14
N MET A 51 -17.60 -11.26 -6.19
CA MET A 51 -16.23 -10.71 -6.11
C MET A 51 -15.34 -11.30 -7.21
N ILE A 52 -15.45 -12.57 -7.57
CA ILE A 52 -14.73 -13.13 -8.73
C ILE A 52 -15.14 -12.38 -10.00
N ASP A 53 -16.43 -12.16 -10.23
CA ASP A 53 -16.94 -11.46 -11.41
C ASP A 53 -16.40 -10.01 -11.46
N TYR A 54 -16.39 -9.31 -10.34
CA TYR A 54 -15.82 -7.97 -10.25
C TYR A 54 -14.32 -7.97 -10.57
N TYR A 55 -13.54 -8.81 -9.92
CA TYR A 55 -12.09 -8.83 -10.14
C TYR A 55 -11.70 -9.30 -11.55
N THR A 56 -12.50 -10.11 -12.19
CA THR A 56 -12.23 -10.56 -13.57
C THR A 56 -12.76 -9.60 -14.62
N GLN A 57 -13.99 -9.11 -14.49
CA GLN A 57 -14.65 -8.33 -15.56
C GLN A 57 -14.40 -6.83 -15.46
N VAL A 58 -14.14 -6.31 -14.27
CA VAL A 58 -13.89 -4.88 -14.03
C VAL A 58 -12.41 -4.63 -13.81
N MET A 59 -11.82 -5.30 -12.81
CA MET A 59 -10.40 -5.15 -12.49
C MET A 59 -9.48 -5.74 -13.56
N GLY A 60 -9.91 -6.79 -14.26
CA GLY A 60 -9.11 -7.44 -15.30
C GLY A 60 -8.04 -8.37 -14.75
N LEU A 61 -8.22 -8.88 -13.52
CA LEU A 61 -7.46 -10.02 -13.04
C LEU A 61 -7.98 -11.31 -13.69
N VAL A 62 -7.17 -12.35 -13.71
CA VAL A 62 -7.53 -13.64 -14.28
C VAL A 62 -7.72 -14.66 -13.17
N LEU A 63 -8.84 -15.39 -13.21
CA LEU A 63 -9.07 -16.48 -12.28
C LEU A 63 -8.15 -17.66 -12.64
N ALA A 64 -7.13 -17.88 -11.80
CA ALA A 64 -6.14 -18.95 -12.01
C ALA A 64 -6.64 -20.28 -11.43
N GLU A 65 -7.26 -20.24 -10.25
CA GLU A 65 -7.76 -21.41 -9.58
C GLU A 65 -9.00 -21.08 -8.74
N ARG A 66 -9.92 -22.03 -8.65
CA ARG A 66 -11.13 -21.93 -7.83
C ARG A 66 -11.36 -23.22 -7.06
N GLU A 67 -11.57 -23.05 -5.76
CA GLU A 67 -12.04 -24.09 -4.86
C GLU A 67 -13.48 -23.80 -4.42
N LYS A 68 -14.03 -24.64 -3.57
CA LYS A 68 -15.41 -24.46 -3.05
C LYS A 68 -15.60 -23.10 -2.37
N ASP A 69 -14.68 -22.73 -1.49
CA ASP A 69 -14.80 -21.54 -0.63
C ASP A 69 -13.63 -20.56 -0.82
N ARG A 70 -12.78 -20.77 -1.85
CA ARG A 70 -11.63 -19.90 -2.18
C ARG A 70 -11.50 -19.69 -3.68
N ALA A 71 -10.92 -18.55 -4.06
CA ALA A 71 -10.52 -18.27 -5.43
C ALA A 71 -9.18 -17.51 -5.46
N PHE A 72 -8.37 -17.77 -6.49
CA PHE A 72 -7.06 -17.18 -6.65
C PHE A 72 -7.01 -16.42 -7.98
N LEU A 73 -6.75 -15.11 -7.88
CA LEU A 73 -6.78 -14.18 -8.99
C LEU A 73 -5.39 -13.62 -9.24
N VAL A 74 -4.96 -13.68 -10.49
CA VAL A 74 -3.62 -13.29 -10.92
C VAL A 74 -3.67 -12.11 -11.88
N THR A 75 -2.57 -11.38 -11.99
CA THR A 75 -2.36 -10.38 -13.04
C THR A 75 -2.19 -11.05 -14.40
N GLN A 76 -2.15 -10.28 -15.48
CA GLN A 76 -1.96 -10.78 -16.86
C GLN A 76 -0.69 -11.63 -17.05
N ILE A 77 0.34 -11.38 -16.25
CA ILE A 77 1.57 -12.18 -16.28
C ILE A 77 1.52 -13.41 -15.37
N GLY A 78 0.38 -13.69 -14.73
CA GLY A 78 0.23 -14.84 -13.85
C GLY A 78 0.73 -14.64 -12.41
N GLN A 79 0.99 -13.38 -11.99
CA GLN A 79 1.35 -13.08 -10.61
C GLN A 79 0.10 -13.06 -9.74
N LEU A 80 0.09 -13.87 -8.67
CA LEU A 80 -0.99 -13.83 -7.69
C LEU A 80 -1.10 -12.42 -7.08
N ALA A 81 -2.29 -11.84 -7.13
CA ALA A 81 -2.59 -10.52 -6.59
C ALA A 81 -3.65 -10.58 -5.49
N ILE A 82 -4.69 -11.38 -5.67
CA ILE A 82 -5.80 -11.51 -4.73
C ILE A 82 -6.14 -12.98 -4.50
N GLN A 83 -6.26 -13.36 -3.24
CA GLN A 83 -6.97 -14.55 -2.80
C GLN A 83 -8.31 -14.11 -2.22
N LEU A 84 -9.41 -14.68 -2.69
CA LEU A 84 -10.73 -14.50 -2.11
C LEU A 84 -11.08 -15.72 -1.25
N ASN A 85 -11.58 -15.48 -0.05
CA ASN A 85 -12.12 -16.50 0.84
C ASN A 85 -13.58 -16.17 1.14
N LYS A 86 -14.45 -17.18 1.07
CA LYS A 86 -15.84 -17.05 1.52
C LYS A 86 -15.85 -16.91 3.05
N ALA A 87 -16.57 -15.92 3.56
CA ALA A 87 -16.74 -15.65 4.99
C ALA A 87 -18.07 -14.90 5.20
N ASP A 88 -18.49 -14.72 6.45
CA ASP A 88 -19.74 -14.02 6.77
C ASP A 88 -19.63 -12.50 6.65
N THR A 89 -18.42 -11.97 6.74
CA THR A 89 -18.14 -10.54 6.67
C THR A 89 -17.00 -10.24 5.72
N GLU A 90 -16.97 -9.02 5.21
CA GLU A 90 -15.92 -8.52 4.33
C GLU A 90 -14.74 -7.94 5.14
N ARG A 91 -13.53 -8.34 4.80
CA ARG A 91 -12.30 -7.74 5.33
C ARG A 91 -11.06 -8.17 4.56
N CYS A 92 -10.00 -7.37 4.63
CA CYS A 92 -8.66 -7.83 4.27
C CYS A 92 -8.07 -8.60 5.46
N ALA A 93 -7.98 -9.92 5.33
CA ALA A 93 -7.57 -10.83 6.42
C ALA A 93 -6.06 -11.05 6.50
N MET A 94 -5.37 -10.95 5.36
CA MET A 94 -3.93 -11.19 5.27
C MET A 94 -3.29 -10.31 4.19
N LEU A 95 -2.07 -9.88 4.46
CA LEU A 95 -1.20 -9.22 3.50
C LEU A 95 0.11 -9.98 3.40
N SER A 96 0.55 -10.30 2.19
CA SER A 96 1.80 -11.01 1.98
C SER A 96 2.90 -10.11 1.42
N PHE A 97 4.15 -10.43 1.78
CA PHE A 97 5.35 -9.78 1.26
C PHE A 97 6.34 -10.82 0.74
N GLU A 98 6.86 -10.59 -0.45
CA GLU A 98 8.03 -11.31 -0.94
C GLU A 98 9.26 -10.79 -0.19
N VAL A 99 10.02 -11.71 0.38
CA VAL A 99 11.29 -11.41 1.07
C VAL A 99 12.47 -11.82 0.21
N ALA A 100 13.67 -11.39 0.63
CA ALA A 100 14.91 -11.75 -0.08
C ALA A 100 15.06 -13.27 -0.22
N PRO A 101 15.51 -13.80 -1.37
CA PRO A 101 15.60 -15.23 -1.61
C PRO A 101 16.49 -15.99 -0.60
N GLU A 102 17.51 -15.31 -0.08
CA GLU A 102 18.42 -15.85 0.93
C GLU A 102 17.83 -15.89 2.35
N SER A 103 16.59 -15.44 2.55
CA SER A 103 15.94 -15.42 3.87
C SER A 103 15.75 -16.85 4.41
N ASP A 104 16.17 -17.07 5.65
CA ASP A 104 15.96 -18.33 6.37
C ASP A 104 14.72 -18.20 7.26
N PHE A 105 13.63 -18.89 6.90
CA PHE A 105 12.39 -18.83 7.67
C PHE A 105 12.52 -19.39 9.09
N GLY A 106 13.41 -20.36 9.32
CA GLY A 106 13.70 -20.84 10.66
C GLY A 106 14.36 -19.78 11.53
N ALA A 107 15.30 -19.01 10.97
CA ALA A 107 15.93 -17.89 11.65
C ALA A 107 14.93 -16.75 11.89
N LEU A 108 14.10 -16.41 10.89
CA LEU A 108 13.05 -15.39 11.03
C LEU A 108 12.01 -15.77 12.10
N ALA A 109 11.62 -17.04 12.17
CA ALA A 109 10.68 -17.51 13.20
C ALA A 109 11.28 -17.40 14.61
N ARG A 110 12.58 -17.69 14.79
CA ARG A 110 13.27 -17.51 16.07
C ARG A 110 13.33 -16.04 16.47
N GLU A 111 13.69 -15.16 15.55
CA GLU A 111 13.74 -13.72 15.83
C GLU A 111 12.36 -13.15 16.18
N LEU A 112 11.32 -13.53 15.45
CA LEU A 112 9.93 -13.16 15.78
C LEU A 112 9.57 -13.63 17.20
N SER A 113 9.97 -14.86 17.59
CA SER A 113 9.77 -15.39 18.93
C SER A 113 10.53 -14.59 20.01
N GLU A 114 11.74 -14.12 19.72
CA GLU A 114 12.52 -13.25 20.63
C GLU A 114 11.82 -11.89 20.86
N HIS A 115 11.02 -11.45 19.89
CA HIS A 115 10.16 -10.27 20.03
C HIS A 115 8.76 -10.58 20.58
N GLY A 116 8.53 -11.81 21.06
CA GLY A 116 7.22 -12.24 21.59
C GLY A 116 6.15 -12.46 20.51
N ILE A 117 6.53 -12.60 19.25
CA ILE A 117 5.62 -12.77 18.12
C ILE A 117 5.58 -14.25 17.72
N ALA A 118 4.43 -14.90 17.92
CA ALA A 118 4.21 -16.27 17.47
C ALA A 118 4.11 -16.31 15.94
N SER A 119 4.77 -17.28 15.32
CA SER A 119 4.76 -17.48 13.86
C SER A 119 4.49 -18.93 13.50
N GLU A 120 3.97 -19.17 12.31
CA GLU A 120 3.66 -20.48 11.78
C GLU A 120 4.23 -20.63 10.37
N LEU A 121 4.96 -21.71 10.12
CA LEU A 121 5.42 -22.08 8.78
C LEU A 121 4.42 -23.02 8.14
N ARG A 122 3.93 -22.63 6.96
CA ARG A 122 2.96 -23.40 6.17
C ARG A 122 3.57 -23.78 4.82
N ASN A 123 3.24 -24.98 4.34
CA ASN A 123 3.65 -25.46 3.03
C ASN A 123 2.41 -25.63 2.14
N ASP A 124 2.56 -25.35 0.84
CA ASP A 124 1.57 -25.59 -0.22
C ASP A 124 0.15 -25.07 0.10
N SER A 125 0.07 -23.95 0.82
CA SER A 125 -1.19 -23.36 1.24
C SER A 125 -1.77 -22.37 0.23
N VAL A 126 -0.95 -21.92 -0.73
CA VAL A 126 -1.30 -20.92 -1.74
C VAL A 126 -0.74 -21.37 -3.10
N PRO A 127 -1.54 -21.41 -4.16
CA PRO A 127 -1.06 -21.77 -5.50
C PRO A 127 0.14 -20.91 -5.94
N GLY A 128 1.16 -21.54 -6.45
CA GLY A 128 2.40 -20.89 -6.90
C GLY A 128 3.37 -20.47 -5.80
N ILE A 129 3.02 -20.66 -4.51
CA ILE A 129 3.87 -20.34 -3.36
C ILE A 129 4.05 -21.58 -2.51
N GLY A 130 5.24 -22.20 -2.56
CA GLY A 130 5.49 -23.46 -1.88
C GLY A 130 5.57 -23.35 -0.35
N GLN A 131 6.06 -22.22 0.17
CA GLN A 131 6.26 -22.05 1.61
C GLN A 131 5.97 -20.62 2.06
N VAL A 132 5.26 -20.48 3.16
CA VAL A 132 4.83 -19.20 3.74
C VAL A 132 5.08 -19.20 5.25
N LEU A 133 5.78 -18.17 5.77
CA LEU A 133 5.89 -17.89 7.20
C LEU A 133 4.83 -16.85 7.58
N THR A 134 3.91 -17.19 8.47
CA THR A 134 2.83 -16.31 8.89
C THR A 134 2.95 -15.89 10.34
N PHE A 135 2.54 -14.66 10.64
CA PHE A 135 2.42 -14.13 12.00
C PHE A 135 1.40 -12.99 12.05
N LYS A 136 1.07 -12.53 13.25
CA LYS A 136 0.20 -11.34 13.42
C LYS A 136 1.05 -10.10 13.62
N ASP A 137 0.70 -9.02 12.93
CA ASP A 137 1.25 -7.70 13.26
C ASP A 137 0.55 -7.09 14.49
N ASN A 138 1.00 -5.90 14.90
CA ASN A 138 0.51 -5.22 16.10
C ASN A 138 -0.95 -4.76 16.04
N LYS A 139 -1.57 -4.77 14.85
CA LYS A 139 -3.00 -4.47 14.66
C LYS A 139 -3.87 -5.73 14.48
N GLY A 140 -3.26 -6.94 14.53
CA GLY A 140 -3.95 -8.22 14.42
C GLY A 140 -4.11 -8.74 12.98
N THR A 141 -3.59 -8.04 11.97
CA THR A 141 -3.60 -8.54 10.58
C THR A 141 -2.59 -9.65 10.40
N THR A 142 -2.96 -10.70 9.67
CA THR A 142 -2.01 -11.74 9.30
C THR A 142 -1.02 -11.19 8.26
N ILE A 143 0.26 -11.25 8.59
CA ILE A 143 1.34 -11.03 7.64
C ILE A 143 1.85 -12.39 7.18
N ALA A 144 2.10 -12.53 5.90
CA ALA A 144 2.66 -13.72 5.28
C ALA A 144 3.94 -13.36 4.53
N LEU A 145 5.03 -14.05 4.84
CA LEU A 145 6.30 -13.89 4.14
C LEU A 145 6.53 -15.09 3.24
N PHE A 146 6.95 -14.85 2.00
CA PHE A 146 7.31 -15.90 1.04
C PHE A 146 8.57 -15.49 0.26
N LYS A 147 9.30 -16.46 -0.31
CA LYS A 147 10.55 -16.18 -1.04
C LYS A 147 10.43 -16.43 -2.53
N GLU A 148 9.73 -17.47 -2.88
CA GLU A 148 9.63 -17.98 -4.23
C GLU A 148 8.17 -18.15 -4.61
N TRP A 149 7.90 -17.93 -5.86
CA TRP A 149 6.56 -18.08 -6.43
C TRP A 149 6.67 -18.46 -7.91
N SER A 150 5.66 -19.19 -8.37
CA SER A 150 5.50 -19.57 -9.77
C SER A 150 4.39 -18.76 -10.42
N TYR A 151 4.60 -18.37 -11.68
CA TYR A 151 3.55 -17.75 -12.46
C TYR A 151 2.43 -18.76 -12.75
N LEU A 152 1.20 -18.39 -12.48
CA LEU A 152 0.02 -19.20 -12.67
C LEU A 152 -0.62 -18.90 -14.03
N GLY A 153 -0.19 -19.59 -15.05
CA GLY A 153 -0.64 -19.41 -16.43
C GLY A 153 0.35 -18.64 -17.31
N LYS A 154 0.11 -18.68 -18.62
CA LYS A 154 0.94 -18.02 -19.64
C LYS A 154 0.01 -17.30 -20.62
N HIS A 155 0.42 -16.09 -21.05
CA HIS A 155 -0.31 -15.29 -22.05
C HIS A 155 -1.80 -15.13 -21.71
N LEU A 156 -2.09 -14.76 -20.48
CA LEU A 156 -3.45 -14.65 -19.97
C LEU A 156 -4.17 -13.48 -20.64
N LEU A 157 -5.30 -13.80 -21.26
CA LEU A 157 -6.26 -12.79 -21.73
C LEU A 157 -7.07 -12.28 -20.55
N HIS A 158 -7.34 -10.98 -20.53
CA HIS A 158 -8.15 -10.36 -19.49
C HIS A 158 -9.29 -9.54 -20.11
N LEU A 159 -10.35 -9.36 -19.35
CA LEU A 159 -11.38 -8.34 -19.52
C LEU A 159 -11.07 -7.18 -18.56
N GLY A 160 -11.74 -6.06 -18.70
CA GLY A 160 -11.56 -4.95 -17.77
C GLY A 160 -10.21 -4.23 -17.87
N THR A 161 -9.79 -3.60 -16.77
CA THR A 161 -8.62 -2.71 -16.73
C THR A 161 -7.29 -3.45 -16.92
N GLY A 162 -7.03 -4.51 -16.16
CA GLY A 162 -5.76 -5.24 -16.21
C GLY A 162 -4.59 -4.52 -15.55
N PRO A 163 -4.60 -4.30 -14.23
CA PRO A 163 -3.52 -3.64 -13.52
C PRO A 163 -2.21 -4.43 -13.57
N LEU A 164 -1.09 -3.74 -13.41
CA LEU A 164 0.24 -4.35 -13.43
C LEU A 164 0.51 -5.18 -12.17
N LYS A 165 0.09 -4.66 -11.00
CA LYS A 165 0.30 -5.29 -9.69
C LYS A 165 -0.62 -4.71 -8.63
N LEU A 166 -0.76 -5.43 -7.51
CA LEU A 166 -1.15 -4.83 -6.24
C LEU A 166 0.01 -3.95 -5.77
N GLY A 167 -0.21 -2.64 -5.62
CA GLY A 167 0.83 -1.67 -5.32
C GLY A 167 0.95 -1.37 -3.83
N HIS A 168 -0.17 -1.04 -3.17
CA HIS A 168 -0.18 -0.76 -1.75
C HIS A 168 -1.53 -1.04 -1.09
N ILE A 169 -1.53 -1.11 0.23
CA ILE A 169 -2.74 -1.14 1.06
C ILE A 169 -2.63 -0.08 2.16
N ALA A 170 -3.67 0.72 2.30
CA ALA A 170 -3.81 1.66 3.41
C ALA A 170 -4.73 1.07 4.49
N TRP A 171 -4.40 1.37 5.74
CA TRP A 171 -5.10 0.88 6.92
C TRP A 171 -5.53 2.04 7.82
N VAL A 172 -6.72 1.94 8.37
CA VAL A 172 -7.12 2.72 9.53
C VAL A 172 -6.58 2.01 10.76
N VAL A 173 -5.88 2.74 11.62
CA VAL A 173 -5.28 2.23 12.87
C VAL A 173 -5.49 3.25 13.99
N GLU A 174 -5.53 2.80 15.22
CA GLU A 174 -5.69 3.70 16.36
C GLU A 174 -4.44 4.54 16.61
N ASP A 175 -3.26 3.93 16.43
CA ASP A 175 -1.97 4.58 16.66
C ASP A 175 -1.00 4.33 15.49
N PRO A 176 -0.92 5.26 14.52
CA PRO A 176 -0.04 5.11 13.37
C PRO A 176 1.44 5.16 13.73
N GLN A 177 1.83 5.85 14.82
CA GLN A 177 3.22 5.91 15.27
C GLN A 177 3.69 4.53 15.77
N LYS A 178 2.92 3.91 16.66
CA LYS A 178 3.25 2.54 17.15
C LYS A 178 3.22 1.52 16.03
N THR A 179 2.29 1.68 15.06
CA THR A 179 2.23 0.78 13.91
C THR A 179 3.45 0.97 13.01
N ALA A 180 3.84 2.21 12.72
CA ALA A 180 5.05 2.51 11.96
C ALA A 180 6.30 1.94 12.64
N GLU A 181 6.46 2.15 13.95
CA GLU A 181 7.58 1.59 14.72
C GLU A 181 7.64 0.06 14.63
N PHE A 182 6.50 -0.63 14.67
CA PHE A 182 6.45 -2.08 14.51
C PHE A 182 6.95 -2.48 13.11
N TYR A 183 6.46 -1.82 12.06
CA TYR A 183 6.87 -2.10 10.67
C TYR A 183 8.34 -1.78 10.42
N GLU A 184 8.89 -0.74 11.03
CA GLU A 184 10.32 -0.43 10.95
C GLU A 184 11.17 -1.47 11.69
N LYS A 185 10.82 -1.80 12.94
CA LYS A 185 11.62 -2.66 13.82
C LYS A 185 11.54 -4.13 13.43
N VAL A 186 10.33 -4.64 13.11
CA VAL A 186 10.09 -6.06 12.84
C VAL A 186 10.21 -6.37 11.35
N LEU A 187 9.57 -5.56 10.50
CA LEU A 187 9.49 -5.83 9.06
C LEU A 187 10.56 -5.08 8.23
N GLY A 188 11.34 -4.19 8.83
CA GLY A 188 12.40 -3.47 8.13
C GLY A 188 11.92 -2.43 7.11
N PHE A 189 10.69 -1.98 7.20
CA PHE A 189 10.17 -0.89 6.39
C PHE A 189 10.86 0.43 6.70
N LYS A 190 10.69 1.41 5.84
CA LYS A 190 11.18 2.77 6.02
C LYS A 190 10.02 3.74 5.87
N VAL A 191 10.01 4.79 6.68
CA VAL A 191 9.08 5.90 6.51
C VAL A 191 9.46 6.69 5.28
N SER A 192 8.48 7.03 4.46
CA SER A 192 8.61 7.90 3.30
C SER A 192 8.12 9.31 3.60
N ASP A 193 6.88 9.41 4.07
CA ASP A 193 6.27 10.69 4.40
C ASP A 193 5.30 10.54 5.57
N TRP A 194 5.00 11.67 6.20
CA TRP A 194 3.87 11.86 7.10
C TRP A 194 2.92 12.93 6.55
N ILE A 195 1.65 12.88 6.92
CA ILE A 195 0.76 14.04 6.90
C ILE A 195 0.47 14.38 8.36
N ASP A 196 0.94 15.53 8.81
CA ASP A 196 0.98 15.92 10.21
C ASP A 196 1.49 14.75 11.09
N ASP A 197 0.75 14.35 12.13
CA ASP A 197 1.07 13.21 12.99
C ASP A 197 0.09 12.03 12.84
N PHE A 198 -0.82 12.10 11.87
CA PHE A 198 -1.95 11.16 11.80
C PHE A 198 -1.90 10.19 10.63
N PHE A 199 -1.10 10.41 9.60
CA PHE A 199 -1.04 9.53 8.44
C PHE A 199 0.41 9.32 8.00
N VAL A 200 0.87 8.07 8.00
CA VAL A 200 2.22 7.67 7.60
C VAL A 200 2.22 6.82 6.34
N PHE A 201 3.20 7.07 5.49
CA PHE A 201 3.48 6.32 4.27
C PHE A 201 4.81 5.57 4.44
N MET A 202 4.79 4.25 4.19
CA MET A 202 5.97 3.42 4.41
C MET A 202 6.30 2.54 3.21
N ARG A 203 7.59 2.36 2.96
CA ARG A 203 8.11 1.58 1.83
C ARG A 203 8.95 0.39 2.27
N CYS A 204 8.97 -0.65 1.46
CA CYS A 204 9.89 -1.78 1.57
C CYS A 204 10.77 -1.97 0.32
N ASN A 205 10.55 -1.16 -0.69
CA ASN A 205 11.26 -1.15 -1.96
C ASN A 205 11.40 0.29 -2.49
N SER A 206 11.64 0.47 -3.78
CA SER A 206 11.77 1.78 -4.40
C SER A 206 10.46 2.58 -4.48
N ASP A 207 9.29 1.94 -4.42
CA ASP A 207 8.01 2.65 -4.45
C ASP A 207 7.89 3.56 -3.22
N HIS A 208 7.37 4.77 -3.38
CA HIS A 208 7.20 5.72 -2.28
C HIS A 208 6.48 5.08 -1.10
N HIS A 209 5.48 4.26 -1.34
CA HIS A 209 4.82 3.52 -0.29
C HIS A 209 4.26 2.18 -0.76
N THR A 210 4.23 1.25 0.17
CA THR A 210 3.69 -0.11 0.01
C THR A 210 2.60 -0.38 1.04
N VAL A 211 2.70 0.27 2.21
CA VAL A 211 1.66 0.30 3.23
C VAL A 211 1.53 1.71 3.80
N ASN A 212 0.31 2.05 4.20
CA ASN A 212 -0.02 3.35 4.79
C ASN A 212 -0.89 3.14 6.02
N PHE A 213 -0.69 3.98 7.04
CA PHE A 213 -1.46 3.91 8.28
C PHE A 213 -2.03 5.29 8.62
N ILE A 214 -3.37 5.39 8.61
CA ILE A 214 -4.10 6.60 8.99
C ILE A 214 -4.77 6.41 10.34
N ARG A 215 -4.69 7.41 11.20
CA ARG A 215 -5.36 7.40 12.50
C ARG A 215 -6.87 7.34 12.34
N GLY A 216 -7.51 6.44 13.09
CA GLY A 216 -8.97 6.31 13.16
C GLY A 216 -9.39 5.22 14.11
N THR A 217 -10.67 4.90 14.15
CA THR A 217 -11.24 3.90 15.06
C THR A 217 -11.21 2.50 14.44
N GLY A 218 -10.74 1.55 15.22
CA GLY A 218 -10.61 0.15 14.82
C GLY A 218 -9.45 -0.08 13.84
N ASN A 219 -9.09 -1.34 13.67
CA ASN A 219 -8.03 -1.75 12.76
C ASN A 219 -8.64 -2.37 11.51
N LYS A 220 -8.83 -1.58 10.46
CA LYS A 220 -9.50 -2.01 9.23
C LYS A 220 -8.81 -1.48 7.98
N MET A 221 -9.03 -2.14 6.86
CA MET A 221 -8.53 -1.64 5.57
C MET A 221 -9.20 -0.30 5.23
N HIS A 222 -8.39 0.69 4.85
CA HIS A 222 -8.85 1.97 4.32
C HIS A 222 -9.12 1.85 2.80
N HIS A 223 -8.15 1.39 2.06
CA HIS A 223 -8.28 1.08 0.63
C HIS A 223 -7.19 0.09 0.18
N MET A 224 -7.44 -0.53 -0.95
CA MET A 224 -6.50 -1.37 -1.67
C MET A 224 -6.19 -0.71 -3.02
N ALA A 225 -4.91 -0.62 -3.39
CA ALA A 225 -4.45 0.12 -4.55
C ALA A 225 -3.72 -0.73 -5.58
N PHE A 226 -4.11 -0.56 -6.84
CA PHE A 226 -3.53 -1.28 -7.98
C PHE A 226 -2.81 -0.33 -8.92
N GLU A 227 -1.58 -0.67 -9.28
CA GLU A 227 -0.77 0.12 -10.19
C GLU A 227 -1.18 -0.11 -11.63
N LEU A 228 -1.42 0.98 -12.35
CA LEU A 228 -1.64 1.03 -13.78
C LEU A 228 -0.37 1.50 -14.48
N LYS A 229 -0.27 1.24 -15.78
CA LYS A 229 0.92 1.55 -16.56
C LYS A 229 1.23 3.05 -16.61
N ASP A 230 0.23 3.85 -16.93
CA ASP A 230 0.34 5.28 -17.18
C ASP A 230 -1.04 5.98 -17.09
N PHE A 231 -1.05 7.28 -17.32
CA PHE A 231 -2.28 8.08 -17.26
C PHE A 231 -3.31 7.68 -18.34
N ILE A 232 -2.87 7.22 -19.52
CA ILE A 232 -3.78 6.75 -20.56
C ILE A 232 -4.50 5.48 -20.10
N HIS A 233 -3.78 4.57 -19.42
CA HIS A 233 -4.40 3.39 -18.86
C HIS A 233 -5.43 3.74 -17.77
N LEU A 234 -5.15 4.75 -16.94
CA LEU A 234 -6.09 5.27 -15.95
C LEU A 234 -7.31 5.92 -16.61
N GLN A 235 -7.14 6.71 -17.65
CA GLN A 235 -8.22 7.29 -18.42
C GLN A 235 -9.14 6.21 -19.00
N ASN A 236 -8.58 5.19 -19.66
CA ASN A 236 -9.36 4.06 -20.20
C ASN A 236 -10.14 3.33 -19.12
N SER A 237 -9.58 3.25 -17.90
CA SER A 237 -10.27 2.66 -16.75
C SER A 237 -11.46 3.51 -16.30
N CYS A 238 -11.33 4.84 -16.32
CA CYS A 238 -12.45 5.75 -16.04
C CYS A 238 -13.58 5.59 -17.08
N ASP A 239 -13.24 5.45 -18.37
CA ASP A 239 -14.21 5.20 -19.42
C ASP A 239 -14.94 3.85 -19.22
N LEU A 240 -14.20 2.81 -18.84
CA LEU A 240 -14.78 1.51 -18.49
C LEU A 240 -15.74 1.63 -17.29
N PHE A 241 -15.38 2.40 -16.27
CA PHE A 241 -16.26 2.65 -15.12
C PHE A 241 -17.55 3.34 -15.55
N GLY A 242 -17.46 4.36 -16.43
CA GLY A 242 -18.64 5.01 -17.01
C GLY A 242 -19.55 4.03 -17.76
N GLN A 243 -18.97 3.19 -18.62
CA GLN A 243 -19.71 2.15 -19.37
C GLN A 243 -20.37 1.12 -18.43
N ARG A 244 -19.71 0.74 -17.33
CA ARG A 244 -20.21 -0.21 -16.34
C ARG A 244 -21.07 0.42 -15.25
N LYS A 245 -21.28 1.75 -15.30
CA LYS A 245 -22.02 2.54 -14.31
C LYS A 245 -21.44 2.38 -12.87
N ILE A 246 -20.11 2.28 -12.78
CA ILE A 246 -19.38 2.27 -11.52
C ILE A 246 -18.99 3.70 -11.19
N PRO A 247 -19.51 4.30 -10.10
CA PRO A 247 -19.18 5.67 -9.73
C PRO A 247 -17.70 5.83 -9.36
N ILE A 248 -17.04 6.84 -9.90
CA ILE A 248 -15.77 7.34 -9.38
C ILE A 248 -16.12 8.18 -8.16
N ILE A 249 -15.68 7.77 -6.99
CA ILE A 249 -15.98 8.44 -5.73
C ILE A 249 -14.97 9.54 -5.38
N TRP A 250 -13.77 9.52 -6.00
CA TRP A 250 -12.77 10.57 -5.91
C TRP A 250 -11.75 10.43 -7.04
N GLY A 251 -11.37 11.55 -7.66
CA GLY A 251 -10.40 11.60 -8.76
C GLY A 251 -11.02 11.70 -10.16
N PRO A 252 -10.23 11.64 -11.23
CA PRO A 252 -8.76 11.58 -11.22
C PRO A 252 -8.13 12.78 -10.51
N LEU A 253 -7.06 12.54 -9.77
CA LEU A 253 -6.35 13.57 -9.00
C LEU A 253 -4.86 13.27 -8.94
N ARG A 254 -4.05 14.27 -8.57
CA ARG A 254 -2.63 14.09 -8.24
C ARG A 254 -2.42 14.29 -6.74
N HIS A 255 -1.90 13.27 -6.07
CA HIS A 255 -1.55 13.38 -4.66
C HIS A 255 -0.32 14.29 -4.43
N GLY A 256 -0.20 14.85 -3.22
CA GLY A 256 1.03 15.46 -2.72
C GLY A 256 2.04 14.39 -2.30
N PRO A 257 1.79 13.62 -1.21
CA PRO A 257 2.66 12.50 -0.85
C PRO A 257 2.70 11.45 -1.96
N GLY A 258 3.90 11.11 -2.42
CA GLY A 258 4.12 10.12 -3.47
C GLY A 258 3.76 10.54 -4.89
N HIS A 259 3.13 11.69 -5.08
CA HIS A 259 2.77 12.33 -6.35
C HIS A 259 2.09 11.42 -7.40
N ASN A 260 1.52 10.30 -6.99
CA ASN A 260 0.77 9.44 -7.90
C ASN A 260 -0.52 10.09 -8.40
N ILE A 261 -0.89 9.79 -9.64
CA ILE A 261 -2.21 10.10 -10.17
C ILE A 261 -3.13 8.95 -9.78
N ALA A 262 -4.28 9.27 -9.20
CA ALA A 262 -5.17 8.27 -8.64
C ALA A 262 -6.64 8.51 -8.98
N THR A 263 -7.43 7.44 -8.96
CA THR A 263 -8.88 7.45 -8.98
C THR A 263 -9.42 6.34 -8.08
N TYR A 264 -10.56 6.60 -7.45
CA TYR A 264 -11.14 5.73 -6.43
C TYR A 264 -12.57 5.34 -6.79
N HIS A 265 -12.88 4.08 -6.59
CA HIS A 265 -14.23 3.52 -6.73
C HIS A 265 -14.48 2.50 -5.62
N ARG A 266 -15.70 1.95 -5.56
CA ARG A 266 -16.01 0.88 -4.62
C ARG A 266 -16.16 -0.46 -5.34
N ASN A 267 -15.69 -1.51 -4.71
CA ASN A 267 -15.98 -2.87 -5.12
C ASN A 267 -17.40 -3.28 -4.66
N PRO A 268 -17.91 -4.45 -5.06
CA PRO A 268 -19.24 -4.91 -4.66
C PRO A 268 -19.47 -5.05 -3.15
N ASP A 269 -18.42 -5.28 -2.36
CA ASP A 269 -18.47 -5.34 -0.90
C ASP A 269 -18.27 -3.96 -0.25
N ASP A 270 -18.50 -2.89 -1.00
CA ASP A 270 -18.39 -1.48 -0.54
C ASP A 270 -16.99 -1.05 -0.07
N GLN A 271 -15.95 -1.82 -0.38
CA GLN A 271 -14.57 -1.46 -0.07
C GLN A 271 -14.00 -0.53 -1.12
N VAL A 272 -13.15 0.39 -0.69
CA VAL A 272 -12.52 1.33 -1.61
C VAL A 272 -11.32 0.71 -2.31
N ILE A 273 -11.34 0.83 -3.63
CA ILE A 273 -10.27 0.44 -4.52
C ILE A 273 -9.70 1.69 -5.18
N GLU A 274 -8.39 1.78 -5.18
CA GLU A 274 -7.63 2.81 -5.88
C GLU A 274 -7.01 2.23 -7.15
N TYR A 275 -7.09 2.98 -8.24
CA TYR A 275 -6.17 2.84 -9.37
C TYR A 275 -5.19 3.99 -9.35
N PHE A 276 -3.91 3.70 -9.54
CA PHE A 276 -2.89 4.75 -9.58
C PHE A 276 -1.81 4.48 -10.61
N CYS A 277 -1.13 5.54 -11.03
CA CYS A 277 0.09 5.50 -11.82
C CYS A 277 1.06 6.60 -11.38
N GLU A 278 2.29 6.54 -11.89
CA GLU A 278 3.33 7.56 -11.66
C GLU A 278 3.68 7.80 -10.19
N LEU A 279 3.72 6.76 -9.37
CA LEU A 279 4.17 6.87 -8.00
C LEU A 279 5.69 7.22 -7.96
N ASP A 280 6.07 8.13 -7.08
CA ASP A 280 7.48 8.48 -6.84
C ASP A 280 8.32 7.26 -6.42
N LYS A 281 9.59 7.28 -6.78
CA LYS A 281 10.52 6.18 -6.53
C LYS A 281 11.77 6.64 -5.77
N MET A 282 12.12 5.95 -4.70
CA MET A 282 13.42 6.04 -4.03
C MET A 282 14.35 5.02 -4.70
N LEU A 283 15.06 5.42 -5.76
CA LEU A 283 15.92 4.50 -6.51
C LEU A 283 17.25 4.25 -5.80
N ASP A 284 17.74 5.25 -5.07
CA ASP A 284 18.98 5.18 -4.29
C ASP A 284 18.72 5.69 -2.87
N GLU A 285 18.75 4.78 -1.91
CA GLU A 285 18.51 5.06 -0.50
C GLU A 285 19.67 5.87 0.15
N GLU A 286 20.88 5.82 -0.40
CA GLU A 286 22.01 6.59 0.11
C GLU A 286 21.91 8.06 -0.28
N LEU A 287 21.36 8.35 -1.45
CA LEU A 287 21.04 9.72 -1.88
C LEU A 287 19.85 10.28 -1.09
N GLY A 288 18.92 9.44 -0.69
CA GLY A 288 17.83 9.76 0.22
C GLY A 288 16.82 10.76 -0.33
N TYR A 289 16.54 10.70 -1.64
CA TYR A 289 15.47 11.46 -2.27
C TYR A 289 14.70 10.61 -3.29
N PHE A 290 13.45 11.00 -3.54
CA PHE A 290 12.62 10.41 -4.56
C PHE A 290 12.95 11.01 -5.93
N GLU A 291 12.76 10.20 -6.98
CA GLU A 291 12.91 10.66 -8.36
C GLU A 291 12.03 11.89 -8.59
N PRO A 292 12.63 13.02 -9.01
CA PRO A 292 11.91 14.27 -9.19
C PRO A 292 11.00 14.21 -10.41
N ARG A 293 9.82 14.82 -10.27
CA ARG A 293 8.92 15.07 -11.38
C ARG A 293 9.14 16.49 -11.91
N PRO A 294 9.03 16.75 -13.20
CA PRO A 294 9.34 18.08 -13.78
C PRO A 294 8.53 19.25 -13.19
N TRP A 295 7.34 18.96 -12.70
CA TRP A 295 6.42 19.96 -12.13
C TRP A 295 6.53 20.09 -10.60
N HIS A 296 7.39 19.31 -9.93
CA HIS A 296 7.61 19.43 -8.49
C HIS A 296 8.33 20.71 -8.16
N GLN A 297 7.81 21.44 -7.18
CA GLN A 297 8.47 22.62 -6.63
C GLN A 297 9.58 22.25 -5.65
N ASP A 298 9.41 21.13 -4.95
CA ASP A 298 10.39 20.59 -4.00
C ASP A 298 11.41 19.71 -4.71
N THR A 299 12.58 20.22 -4.99
CA THR A 299 13.65 19.44 -5.64
C THR A 299 14.96 19.63 -4.87
N PRO A 300 15.63 18.57 -4.44
CA PRO A 300 15.20 17.18 -4.47
C PRO A 300 14.08 16.87 -3.47
N GLN A 301 13.16 15.98 -3.87
CA GLN A 301 12.05 15.52 -3.04
C GLN A 301 12.54 14.51 -2.00
N ARG A 302 12.55 14.90 -0.73
CA ARG A 302 12.99 14.05 0.39
C ARG A 302 11.81 13.63 1.25
N PRO A 303 11.94 12.54 2.03
CA PRO A 303 11.00 12.22 3.10
C PRO A 303 10.72 13.44 3.98
N LYS A 304 9.43 13.70 4.24
CA LYS A 304 9.00 14.89 4.98
C LYS A 304 7.65 14.73 5.63
N THR A 305 7.27 15.73 6.42
CA THR A 305 5.89 15.85 6.94
C THR A 305 5.15 16.90 6.12
N TRP A 306 4.05 16.48 5.51
CA TRP A 306 3.11 17.33 4.79
C TRP A 306 2.11 17.95 5.76
N VAL A 307 1.65 19.15 5.45
CA VAL A 307 0.54 19.78 6.16
C VAL A 307 -0.78 19.31 5.60
N ALA A 308 -1.70 18.88 6.44
CA ALA A 308 -3.05 18.49 6.04
C ALA A 308 -3.74 19.60 5.22
N GLY A 309 -4.52 19.20 4.21
CA GLY A 309 -5.18 20.13 3.29
C GLY A 309 -4.35 20.59 2.10
N LYS A 310 -3.05 20.28 2.05
CA LYS A 310 -2.16 20.56 0.91
C LYS A 310 -1.71 19.29 0.19
N THR A 311 -2.47 18.23 0.31
CA THR A 311 -2.09 16.89 -0.14
C THR A 311 -2.74 16.46 -1.46
N ASN A 312 -3.45 17.37 -2.13
CA ASN A 312 -4.06 17.16 -3.44
C ASN A 312 -3.67 18.31 -4.36
N VAL A 313 -2.97 17.99 -5.44
CA VAL A 313 -2.38 19.00 -6.34
C VAL A 313 -3.38 19.48 -7.41
N TRP A 314 -4.22 18.58 -7.94
CA TRP A 314 -5.07 18.91 -9.08
C TRP A 314 -6.50 19.23 -8.73
N GLY A 315 -6.98 18.71 -7.63
CA GLY A 315 -8.40 18.65 -7.53
C GLY A 315 -8.98 18.94 -6.16
N PRO A 316 -10.28 18.75 -6.05
CA PRO A 316 -11.02 18.97 -4.82
C PRO A 316 -10.55 17.99 -3.73
N PRO A 317 -10.80 18.32 -2.47
CA PRO A 317 -10.57 17.40 -1.35
C PRO A 317 -11.42 16.13 -1.54
N PRO A 318 -11.10 15.06 -0.78
CA PRO A 318 -11.89 13.84 -0.77
C PRO A 318 -13.37 14.12 -0.55
N THR A 319 -14.21 13.42 -1.29
CA THR A 319 -15.67 13.57 -1.17
C THR A 319 -16.20 12.90 0.10
N PRO A 320 -17.39 13.29 0.61
CA PRO A 320 -18.03 12.56 1.69
C PRO A 320 -18.22 11.07 1.38
N GLU A 321 -18.51 10.73 0.12
CA GLU A 321 -18.65 9.35 -0.33
C GLU A 321 -17.34 8.57 -0.22
N PHE A 322 -16.19 9.22 -0.49
CA PHE A 322 -14.88 8.62 -0.27
C PHE A 322 -14.64 8.31 1.21
N HIS A 323 -15.13 9.12 2.14
CA HIS A 323 -14.98 8.91 3.58
C HIS A 323 -15.99 7.93 4.20
N ARG A 324 -17.09 7.63 3.51
CA ARG A 324 -18.15 6.75 4.01
C ARG A 324 -17.60 5.39 4.45
N GLY A 325 -17.95 4.95 5.66
CA GLY A 325 -17.57 3.65 6.23
C GLY A 325 -16.11 3.56 6.72
N ARG A 326 -15.35 4.65 6.70
CA ARG A 326 -13.94 4.62 7.11
C ARG A 326 -13.66 5.16 8.49
N GLU A 327 -14.57 5.93 9.09
CA GLU A 327 -14.42 6.49 10.45
C GLU A 327 -12.97 6.95 10.75
N SER A 328 -12.23 7.36 9.72
CA SER A 328 -10.97 8.05 9.91
C SER A 328 -11.31 9.41 10.49
N GLN A 329 -10.61 9.83 11.54
CA GLN A 329 -10.67 11.22 11.95
C GLN A 329 -10.11 12.04 10.80
N SER A 330 -10.99 12.53 9.92
CA SER A 330 -10.58 13.50 8.92
C SER A 330 -10.22 14.77 9.69
N PRO A 331 -9.00 15.29 9.57
CA PRO A 331 -8.65 16.59 10.14
C PRO A 331 -9.27 17.73 9.35
N PHE A 332 -10.06 17.43 8.31
CA PHE A 332 -10.79 18.42 7.54
C PHE A 332 -12.14 18.62 8.22
N PRO A 333 -12.35 19.73 8.95
CA PRO A 333 -13.70 20.12 9.31
C PRO A 333 -14.50 20.20 8.02
N ALA A 334 -15.71 19.63 8.01
CA ALA A 334 -16.66 19.91 6.96
C ALA A 334 -16.70 21.45 6.82
N LYS A 335 -16.24 21.97 5.69
CA LYS A 335 -16.46 23.38 5.40
C LYS A 335 -17.97 23.52 5.34
N ASP A 336 -18.51 24.27 6.31
CA ASP A 336 -19.87 24.71 6.27
C ASP A 336 -20.14 25.26 4.87
N SER A 337 -21.10 24.65 4.20
CA SER A 337 -21.59 25.09 2.92
C SER A 337 -22.18 26.48 3.08
N HIS A 338 -21.46 27.48 2.59
CA HIS A 338 -22.02 28.79 2.30
C HIS A 338 -22.07 29.02 0.78
#